data_2777d2b5a1339aaba0974ce7481ac678
#
_entry.id   2777d2b5a1339aaba0974ce7481ac678
#
_cell.length_a   1.000
_cell.length_b   1.000
_cell.length_c   1.000
_cell.angle_alpha   90.00
_cell.angle_beta   90.00
_cell.angle_gamma   90.00
#
_symmetry.space_group_name_H-M   'P 1'
#
loop_
_entity.id
_entity.type
_entity.pdbx_description
1 polymer ?
#
loop_
_entity_poly.entity_id
_entity_poly.type
_entity_poly.pdbx_seq_one_letter_code
_entity_poly.pdbx_strand_id
1 'polypeptide(L)'
;MSTRNPACSFRPRHDTAKPNKGRPEYRAIVTCSIEHKPPLLTLELKRDRRAVALSQMAELNYQRMFIGYHGCDTGVVAKVLSDEDALTPTERDYDWLGNGIYFWEHGPQRAYDWAKDEKTRAPHKIRTPAILGAYINLGQCFDLLDTANTKLLEQMYPEFCRFILESGKPLPKNEPVPGTREPDRVLRKLDCAVVNWSLDELAKAGRNSQTVRGVFVEGKLAYPEGGIMLKSHIQIAVRDHRCIIGCFRPNPSSYLVGD
;
A
#
# COMPACT_ATOMS: atom_id res chain seq x y z
N MET A 1 -33.77 37.13 -27.70
CA MET A 1 -34.32 36.22 -26.68
C MET A 1 -33.17 35.76 -25.80
N SER A 2 -33.13 36.33 -24.59
CA SER A 2 -32.04 36.17 -23.62
C SER A 2 -32.48 35.15 -22.58
N THR A 3 -31.76 34.04 -22.43
CA THR A 3 -31.98 33.09 -21.36
C THR A 3 -30.89 33.27 -20.31
N ARG A 4 -31.27 33.81 -19.16
CA ARG A 4 -30.44 33.98 -17.97
C ARG A 4 -30.26 32.64 -17.27
N ASN A 5 -29.03 32.29 -16.97
CA ASN A 5 -28.67 31.23 -16.02
C ASN A 5 -28.91 31.75 -14.57
N PRO A 6 -29.45 30.94 -13.65
CA PRO A 6 -29.56 31.33 -12.25
C PRO A 6 -28.24 31.11 -11.53
N ALA A 7 -27.70 32.18 -10.98
CA ALA A 7 -26.55 32.15 -10.08
C ALA A 7 -26.94 31.50 -8.74
N CYS A 8 -26.22 30.49 -8.34
CA CYS A 8 -26.31 29.87 -7.01
C CYS A 8 -25.55 30.75 -6.02
N SER A 9 -26.31 31.54 -5.20
CA SER A 9 -25.73 32.36 -4.15
C SER A 9 -25.54 31.53 -2.88
N PHE A 10 -24.31 31.27 -2.52
CA PHE A 10 -23.94 30.70 -1.23
C PHE A 10 -23.85 31.81 -0.18
N ARG A 11 -24.72 31.83 0.80
CA ARG A 11 -24.60 32.70 1.97
C ARG A 11 -23.93 31.94 3.10
N PRO A 12 -22.80 32.41 3.67
CA PRO A 12 -22.23 31.82 4.87
C PRO A 12 -23.10 32.19 6.08
N ARG A 13 -23.54 31.19 6.84
CA ARG A 13 -24.07 31.43 8.19
C ARG A 13 -22.89 31.61 9.14
N HIS A 14 -22.84 32.74 9.81
CA HIS A 14 -21.99 32.94 10.98
C HIS A 14 -22.61 32.19 12.17
N ASP A 15 -22.04 31.04 12.49
CA ASP A 15 -22.20 30.39 13.79
C ASP A 15 -20.96 30.69 14.63
N THR A 16 -21.17 31.43 15.70
CA THR A 16 -20.20 31.70 16.75
C THR A 16 -20.04 30.44 17.60
N ALA A 17 -19.11 29.55 17.22
CA ALA A 17 -18.75 28.40 18.03
C ALA A 17 -17.54 28.72 18.90
N LYS A 18 -17.72 28.51 20.20
CA LYS A 18 -16.71 28.61 21.27
C LYS A 18 -15.55 27.65 20.98
N PRO A 19 -14.32 27.94 21.48
CA PRO A 19 -13.15 27.11 21.26
C PRO A 19 -13.34 25.74 21.88
N ASN A 20 -13.33 24.69 21.05
CA ASN A 20 -13.42 23.30 21.48
C ASN A 20 -12.03 22.84 21.92
N LYS A 21 -11.85 22.67 23.24
CA LYS A 21 -10.70 22.03 23.85
C LYS A 21 -10.80 20.53 23.62
N GLY A 22 -9.74 19.95 23.03
CA GLY A 22 -9.48 18.51 23.06
C GLY A 22 -9.97 17.78 21.84
N ARG A 23 -9.07 17.55 20.88
CA ARG A 23 -9.18 16.39 19.99
C ARG A 23 -9.13 15.14 20.85
N PRO A 24 -10.06 14.20 20.74
CA PRO A 24 -9.88 12.90 21.35
C PRO A 24 -8.72 12.20 20.64
N GLU A 25 -7.62 11.96 21.37
CA GLU A 25 -6.66 10.96 20.97
C GLU A 25 -7.42 9.62 20.93
N TYR A 26 -7.63 9.08 19.74
CA TYR A 26 -8.04 7.69 19.59
C TYR A 26 -6.88 6.80 20.02
N ARG A 27 -6.71 6.64 21.33
CA ARG A 27 -6.04 5.48 21.90
C ARG A 27 -6.97 4.29 21.70
N ALA A 28 -6.81 3.58 20.60
CA ALA A 28 -7.33 2.24 20.50
C ALA A 28 -6.56 1.37 21.52
N ILE A 29 -7.08 1.31 22.72
CA ILE A 29 -6.70 0.27 23.69
C ILE A 29 -7.36 -0.99 23.15
N VAL A 30 -6.63 -1.77 22.36
CA VAL A 30 -6.99 -3.15 22.06
C VAL A 30 -6.71 -3.95 23.34
N THR A 31 -7.64 -3.89 24.29
CA THR A 31 -7.71 -4.88 25.35
C THR A 31 -8.25 -6.16 24.71
N CYS A 32 -7.34 -7.10 24.43
CA CYS A 32 -7.73 -8.46 24.08
C CYS A 32 -8.32 -9.09 25.35
N SER A 33 -9.64 -8.93 25.53
CA SER A 33 -10.39 -9.62 26.57
C SER A 33 -10.43 -11.09 26.18
N ILE A 34 -9.82 -11.94 26.99
CA ILE A 34 -9.89 -13.41 26.86
C ILE A 34 -11.31 -13.83 27.20
N GLU A 35 -12.20 -13.82 26.22
CA GLU A 35 -13.50 -14.46 26.34
C GLU A 35 -13.39 -15.95 26.01
N HIS A 36 -14.11 -16.73 26.82
CA HIS A 36 -14.16 -18.19 26.84
C HIS A 36 -14.19 -18.83 25.46
N LYS A 37 -13.31 -19.82 25.25
CA LYS A 37 -13.28 -20.70 24.07
C LYS A 37 -14.68 -21.25 23.78
N PRO A 38 -15.29 -20.93 22.63
CA PRO A 38 -16.48 -21.66 22.19
C PRO A 38 -16.13 -23.12 21.88
N PRO A 39 -17.04 -24.07 22.06
CA PRO A 39 -16.79 -25.49 21.78
C PRO A 39 -16.36 -25.68 20.31
N LEU A 40 -15.46 -26.65 20.07
CA LEU A 40 -14.82 -26.95 18.78
C LEU A 40 -15.80 -27.00 17.60
N LEU A 41 -17.01 -27.49 17.83
CA LEU A 41 -18.09 -27.60 16.81
C LEU A 41 -18.52 -26.21 16.26
N THR A 42 -18.51 -25.17 17.10
CA THR A 42 -18.86 -23.79 16.69
C THR A 42 -17.73 -23.12 15.90
N LEU A 43 -16.50 -23.55 16.09
CA LEU A 43 -15.33 -23.08 15.34
C LEU A 43 -15.30 -23.65 13.92
N GLU A 44 -15.66 -24.91 13.74
CA GLU A 44 -15.77 -25.54 12.41
C GLU A 44 -16.90 -24.93 11.57
N LEU A 45 -18.08 -24.71 12.17
CA LEU A 45 -19.20 -24.05 11.47
C LEU A 45 -18.90 -22.58 11.10
N LYS A 46 -18.12 -21.86 11.90
CA LYS A 46 -17.66 -20.52 11.57
C LYS A 46 -16.58 -20.54 10.46
N ARG A 47 -15.70 -21.54 10.48
CA ARG A 47 -14.70 -21.77 9.42
C ARG A 47 -15.37 -22.04 8.08
N ASP A 48 -16.34 -22.93 8.04
CA ASP A 48 -17.08 -23.28 6.81
C ASP A 48 -17.86 -22.08 6.24
N ARG A 49 -18.58 -21.35 7.07
CA ARG A 49 -19.30 -20.14 6.63
C ARG A 49 -18.35 -19.06 6.09
N ARG A 50 -17.15 -18.95 6.66
CA ARG A 50 -16.15 -17.99 6.22
C ARG A 50 -15.48 -18.44 4.93
N ALA A 51 -15.17 -19.72 4.78
CA ALA A 51 -14.66 -20.30 3.54
C ALA A 51 -15.67 -20.10 2.39
N VAL A 52 -16.96 -20.32 2.65
CA VAL A 52 -18.05 -20.07 1.69
C VAL A 52 -18.17 -18.57 1.38
N ALA A 53 -18.12 -17.68 2.38
CA ALA A 53 -18.15 -16.23 2.15
C ALA A 53 -16.95 -15.74 1.35
N LEU A 54 -15.75 -16.28 1.63
CA LEU A 54 -14.53 -15.96 0.88
C LEU A 54 -14.58 -16.49 -0.55
N SER A 55 -15.18 -17.67 -0.79
CA SER A 55 -15.34 -18.24 -2.13
C SER A 55 -16.42 -17.53 -2.98
N GLN A 56 -17.34 -16.83 -2.35
CA GLN A 56 -18.41 -16.09 -3.04
C GLN A 56 -18.03 -14.66 -3.42
N MET A 57 -16.92 -14.14 -2.90
CA MET A 57 -16.40 -12.85 -3.38
C MET A 57 -15.90 -13.05 -4.81
N ALA A 58 -16.51 -12.35 -5.76
CA ALA A 58 -16.10 -12.38 -7.17
C ALA A 58 -14.61 -12.07 -7.28
N GLU A 59 -13.84 -12.92 -7.96
CA GLU A 59 -12.46 -12.64 -8.30
C GLU A 59 -12.43 -11.44 -9.25
N LEU A 60 -11.91 -10.32 -8.75
CA LEU A 60 -11.68 -9.15 -9.59
C LEU A 60 -10.44 -9.40 -10.44
N ASN A 61 -10.64 -9.62 -11.72
CA ASN A 61 -9.55 -9.74 -12.69
C ASN A 61 -9.34 -8.38 -13.37
N TYR A 62 -8.25 -7.72 -13.00
CA TYR A 62 -7.87 -6.42 -13.54
C TYR A 62 -7.08 -6.60 -14.84
N GLN A 63 -7.78 -6.78 -15.95
CA GLN A 63 -7.16 -6.86 -17.30
C GLN A 63 -6.65 -5.49 -17.80
N ARG A 64 -6.52 -4.51 -16.94
CA ARG A 64 -6.00 -3.20 -17.30
C ARG A 64 -4.49 -3.18 -17.19
N MET A 65 -3.85 -2.59 -18.20
CA MET A 65 -2.42 -2.34 -18.19
C MET A 65 -2.11 -1.01 -17.53
N PHE A 66 -1.18 -1.03 -16.61
CA PHE A 66 -0.69 0.14 -15.88
C PHE A 66 0.78 0.38 -16.19
N ILE A 67 1.19 1.65 -16.16
CA ILE A 67 2.59 2.02 -16.21
C ILE A 67 3.05 2.22 -14.78
N GLY A 68 4.04 1.41 -14.37
CA GLY A 68 4.70 1.52 -13.09
C GLY A 68 6.17 1.93 -13.25
N TYR A 69 6.73 2.59 -12.24
CA TYR A 69 8.13 2.99 -12.22
C TYR A 69 8.82 2.42 -10.98
N HIS A 70 9.98 1.79 -11.18
CA HIS A 70 10.79 1.20 -10.12
C HIS A 70 12.06 2.03 -9.94
N GLY A 71 12.27 2.56 -8.71
CA GLY A 71 13.49 3.27 -8.36
C GLY A 71 14.62 2.30 -8.07
N CYS A 72 15.77 2.46 -8.74
CA CYS A 72 16.89 1.52 -8.61
C CYS A 72 18.23 2.18 -8.99
N ASP A 73 19.28 1.37 -9.06
CA ASP A 73 20.57 1.78 -9.61
C ASP A 73 20.57 1.68 -11.15
N THR A 74 21.32 2.54 -11.82
CA THR A 74 21.52 2.52 -13.27
C THR A 74 21.99 1.14 -13.77
N GLY A 75 22.82 0.44 -13.00
CA GLY A 75 23.26 -0.92 -13.34
C GLY A 75 22.11 -1.93 -13.40
N VAL A 76 21.12 -1.81 -12.51
CA VAL A 76 19.90 -2.64 -12.55
C VAL A 76 19.11 -2.38 -13.82
N VAL A 77 18.93 -1.08 -14.18
CA VAL A 77 18.23 -0.71 -15.42
C VAL A 77 18.92 -1.32 -16.64
N ALA A 78 20.26 -1.24 -16.70
CA ALA A 78 21.02 -1.79 -17.82
C ALA A 78 20.80 -3.30 -17.95
N LYS A 79 20.97 -4.05 -16.87
CA LYS A 79 20.84 -5.52 -16.86
C LYS A 79 19.44 -6.01 -17.20
N VAL A 80 18.40 -5.35 -16.66
CA VAL A 80 17.01 -5.75 -16.95
C VAL A 80 16.65 -5.46 -18.40
N LEU A 81 17.13 -4.35 -18.98
CA LEU A 81 16.84 -4.01 -20.38
C LEU A 81 17.67 -4.80 -21.40
N SER A 82 18.76 -5.45 -20.96
CA SER A 82 19.56 -6.38 -21.80
C SER A 82 19.20 -7.85 -21.59
N ASP A 83 18.14 -8.13 -20.80
CA ASP A 83 17.73 -9.49 -20.43
C ASP A 83 18.82 -10.31 -19.69
N GLU A 84 19.81 -9.63 -19.10
CA GLU A 84 20.86 -10.26 -18.29
C GLU A 84 20.40 -10.61 -16.88
N ASP A 85 19.39 -9.91 -16.38
CA ASP A 85 18.87 -10.07 -15.01
C ASP A 85 17.37 -9.70 -14.97
N ALA A 86 16.70 -10.08 -13.88
CA ALA A 86 15.32 -9.73 -13.63
C ALA A 86 15.18 -8.97 -12.31
N LEU A 87 14.13 -8.15 -12.18
CA LEU A 87 13.79 -7.56 -10.89
C LEU A 87 13.44 -8.67 -9.89
N THR A 88 13.97 -8.55 -8.67
CA THR A 88 13.68 -9.51 -7.59
C THR A 88 12.66 -8.93 -6.60
N PRO A 89 11.69 -9.74 -6.14
CA PRO A 89 10.79 -9.32 -5.08
C PRO A 89 11.54 -8.94 -3.80
N THR A 90 11.05 -7.94 -3.10
CA THR A 90 11.54 -7.63 -1.76
C THR A 90 10.76 -8.44 -0.72
N GLU A 91 11.44 -8.81 0.39
CA GLU A 91 10.86 -9.50 1.55
C GLU A 91 11.14 -8.72 2.84
N ARG A 92 11.23 -7.40 2.74
CA ARG A 92 11.46 -6.54 3.91
C ARG A 92 10.21 -6.55 4.80
N ASP A 93 10.42 -6.56 6.10
CA ASP A 93 9.35 -6.60 7.10
C ASP A 93 8.49 -5.32 7.19
N TYR A 94 8.85 -4.28 6.45
CA TYR A 94 8.20 -2.97 6.46
C TYR A 94 7.60 -2.54 5.11
N ASP A 95 7.67 -3.36 4.09
CA ASP A 95 7.09 -3.09 2.77
C ASP A 95 5.56 -3.26 2.83
N TRP A 96 4.84 -2.17 2.91
CA TRP A 96 3.45 -2.07 3.38
C TRP A 96 2.39 -2.84 2.58
N LEU A 97 2.64 -3.15 1.31
CA LEU A 97 1.81 -4.02 0.48
C LEU A 97 2.25 -5.50 0.54
N GLY A 98 3.13 -5.85 1.48
CA GLY A 98 3.71 -7.18 1.60
C GLY A 98 4.84 -7.44 0.59
N ASN A 99 5.22 -8.70 0.45
CA ASN A 99 6.31 -9.12 -0.43
C ASN A 99 5.97 -8.90 -1.91
N GLY A 100 6.94 -8.39 -2.68
CA GLY A 100 6.76 -8.16 -4.11
C GLY A 100 7.77 -7.19 -4.71
N ILE A 101 7.67 -6.97 -6.02
CA ILE A 101 8.42 -5.93 -6.72
C ILE A 101 7.58 -4.67 -6.73
N TYR A 102 8.12 -3.59 -6.16
CA TYR A 102 7.38 -2.35 -5.94
C TYR A 102 7.53 -1.39 -7.11
N PHE A 103 6.39 -0.84 -7.54
CA PHE A 103 6.32 0.19 -8.58
C PHE A 103 5.46 1.36 -8.10
N TRP A 104 5.86 2.57 -8.42
CA TRP A 104 5.00 3.76 -8.33
C TRP A 104 4.14 3.86 -9.58
N GLU A 105 2.83 3.78 -9.41
CA GLU A 105 1.87 3.90 -10.51
C GLU A 105 1.89 5.34 -11.05
N HIS A 106 2.20 5.50 -12.33
CA HIS A 106 2.30 6.80 -13.02
C HIS A 106 3.18 7.86 -12.31
N GLY A 107 4.07 7.43 -11.40
CA GLY A 107 4.87 8.32 -10.56
C GLY A 107 6.38 8.24 -10.82
N PRO A 108 6.90 8.63 -12.02
CA PRO A 108 8.33 8.53 -12.32
C PRO A 108 9.19 9.41 -11.40
N GLN A 109 8.75 10.65 -11.10
CA GLN A 109 9.46 11.54 -10.19
C GLN A 109 9.54 10.92 -8.78
N ARG A 110 8.43 10.36 -8.27
CA ARG A 110 8.40 9.77 -6.93
C ARG A 110 9.31 8.54 -6.81
N ALA A 111 9.36 7.72 -7.87
CA ALA A 111 10.30 6.59 -7.96
C ALA A 111 11.77 7.06 -7.97
N TYR A 112 12.07 8.14 -8.68
CA TYR A 112 13.41 8.70 -8.72
C TYR A 112 13.81 9.34 -7.39
N ASP A 113 12.93 10.09 -6.75
CA ASP A 113 13.16 10.67 -5.42
C ASP A 113 13.47 9.58 -4.39
N TRP A 114 12.73 8.49 -4.43
CA TRP A 114 13.02 7.34 -3.58
C TRP A 114 14.42 6.76 -3.84
N ALA A 115 14.82 6.64 -5.10
CA ALA A 115 16.16 6.14 -5.45
C ALA A 115 17.28 7.10 -4.95
N LYS A 116 17.05 8.44 -4.98
CA LYS A 116 17.94 9.44 -4.38
C LYS A 116 18.02 9.30 -2.86
N ASP A 117 16.87 9.13 -2.22
CA ASP A 117 16.79 8.93 -0.77
C ASP A 117 17.51 7.64 -0.35
N GLU A 118 17.33 6.54 -1.11
CA GLU A 118 17.98 5.26 -0.82
C GLU A 118 19.48 5.31 -1.07
N LYS A 119 19.96 6.05 -2.07
CA LYS A 119 21.41 6.34 -2.24
C LYS A 119 22.00 6.98 -0.99
N THR A 120 21.28 7.91 -0.38
CA THR A 120 21.75 8.59 0.83
C THR A 120 21.78 7.65 2.03
N ARG A 121 20.78 6.80 2.16
CA ARG A 121 20.65 5.83 3.27
C ARG A 121 21.53 4.59 3.11
N ALA A 122 21.67 4.11 1.88
CA ALA A 122 22.38 2.87 1.55
C ALA A 122 23.18 2.99 0.26
N PRO A 123 24.29 3.78 0.25
CA PRO A 123 25.07 4.07 -0.96
C PRO A 123 25.72 2.85 -1.60
N HIS A 124 25.78 1.72 -0.87
CA HIS A 124 26.25 0.45 -1.40
C HIS A 124 25.22 -0.26 -2.30
N LYS A 125 23.93 0.09 -2.16
CA LYS A 125 22.83 -0.47 -2.96
C LYS A 125 22.57 0.36 -4.21
N ILE A 126 22.57 1.68 -4.08
CA ILE A 126 22.35 2.62 -5.18
C ILE A 126 23.52 3.59 -5.23
N ARG A 127 24.33 3.47 -6.27
CA ARG A 127 25.44 4.39 -6.57
C ARG A 127 24.97 5.52 -7.46
N THR A 128 24.21 5.18 -8.50
CA THR A 128 23.68 6.12 -9.49
C THR A 128 22.17 5.91 -9.59
N PRO A 129 21.38 6.81 -8.93
CA PRO A 129 19.92 6.69 -8.95
C PRO A 129 19.37 6.73 -10.37
N ALA A 130 18.45 5.82 -10.64
CA ALA A 130 17.75 5.69 -11.90
C ALA A 130 16.34 5.15 -11.66
N ILE A 131 15.55 5.14 -12.71
CA ILE A 131 14.23 4.47 -12.72
C ILE A 131 14.12 3.53 -13.91
N LEU A 132 13.39 2.43 -13.69
CA LEU A 132 12.96 1.51 -14.72
C LEU A 132 11.45 1.64 -14.86
N GLY A 133 10.96 1.85 -16.08
CA GLY A 133 9.53 1.79 -16.39
C GLY A 133 9.10 0.36 -16.70
N ALA A 134 7.87 0.01 -16.34
CA ALA A 134 7.29 -1.29 -16.64
C ALA A 134 5.82 -1.15 -17.06
N TYR A 135 5.41 -2.01 -17.99
CA TYR A 135 4.01 -2.28 -18.31
C TYR A 135 3.53 -3.43 -17.43
N ILE A 136 2.53 -3.16 -16.58
CA ILE A 136 2.05 -4.11 -15.58
C ILE A 136 0.60 -4.44 -15.86
N ASN A 137 0.30 -5.73 -16.05
CA ASN A 137 -1.06 -6.25 -16.00
C ASN A 137 -1.33 -6.68 -14.54
N LEU A 138 -2.31 -6.07 -13.88
CA LEU A 138 -2.58 -6.36 -12.48
C LEU A 138 -3.05 -7.80 -12.22
N GLY A 139 -3.62 -8.47 -13.21
CA GLY A 139 -4.15 -9.82 -13.03
C GLY A 139 -5.15 -9.90 -11.88
N GLN A 140 -5.05 -10.92 -11.07
CA GLN A 140 -5.80 -11.03 -9.82
C GLN A 140 -5.16 -10.11 -8.77
N CYS A 141 -5.71 -8.91 -8.65
CA CYS A 141 -5.18 -7.85 -7.80
C CYS A 141 -5.93 -7.76 -6.47
N PHE A 142 -5.18 -7.77 -5.37
CA PHE A 142 -5.70 -7.35 -4.08
C PHE A 142 -5.62 -5.82 -3.98
N ASP A 143 -6.64 -5.14 -4.52
CA ASP A 143 -6.66 -3.67 -4.63
C ASP A 143 -7.25 -3.04 -3.36
N LEU A 144 -6.39 -2.36 -2.57
CA LEU A 144 -6.80 -1.67 -1.34
C LEU A 144 -7.53 -0.34 -1.60
N LEU A 145 -7.68 0.08 -2.86
CA LEU A 145 -8.57 1.17 -3.23
C LEU A 145 -10.03 0.69 -3.31
N ASP A 146 -10.23 -0.63 -3.39
CA ASP A 146 -11.55 -1.23 -3.28
C ASP A 146 -11.92 -1.44 -1.82
N THR A 147 -13.03 -0.82 -1.40
CA THR A 147 -13.54 -0.95 -0.03
C THR A 147 -13.90 -2.38 0.37
N ALA A 148 -14.18 -3.28 -0.59
CA ALA A 148 -14.41 -4.69 -0.31
C ALA A 148 -13.15 -5.36 0.25
N ASN A 149 -11.97 -5.07 -0.32
CA ASN A 149 -10.71 -5.63 0.13
C ASN A 149 -10.25 -5.03 1.47
N THR A 150 -10.43 -3.72 1.70
CA THR A 150 -10.11 -3.12 2.99
C THR A 150 -11.01 -3.62 4.11
N LYS A 151 -12.31 -3.84 3.85
CA LYS A 151 -13.23 -4.51 4.78
C LYS A 151 -12.84 -5.96 5.04
N LEU A 152 -12.32 -6.66 4.03
CA LEU A 152 -11.81 -8.01 4.21
C LEU A 152 -10.60 -8.02 5.15
N LEU A 153 -9.65 -7.08 5.01
CA LEU A 153 -8.53 -6.93 5.96
C LEU A 153 -9.04 -6.64 7.38
N GLU A 154 -10.02 -5.75 7.53
CA GLU A 154 -10.65 -5.46 8.82
C GLU A 154 -11.20 -6.72 9.48
N GLN A 155 -11.90 -7.57 8.71
CA GLN A 155 -12.45 -8.84 9.19
C GLN A 155 -11.36 -9.88 9.51
N MET A 156 -10.26 -9.89 8.77
CA MET A 156 -9.17 -10.84 8.97
C MET A 156 -8.22 -10.44 10.11
N TYR A 157 -8.14 -9.16 10.44
CA TYR A 157 -7.20 -8.64 11.43
C TYR A 157 -7.31 -9.29 12.83
N PRO A 158 -8.50 -9.55 13.42
CA PRO A 158 -8.60 -10.26 14.70
C PRO A 158 -8.01 -11.69 14.67
N GLU A 159 -8.11 -12.37 13.53
CA GLU A 159 -7.53 -13.70 13.35
C GLU A 159 -6.00 -13.63 13.25
N PHE A 160 -5.49 -12.62 12.52
CA PHE A 160 -4.05 -12.33 12.48
C PHE A 160 -3.51 -12.07 13.90
N CYS A 161 -4.19 -11.25 14.70
CA CYS A 161 -3.77 -10.99 16.08
C CYS A 161 -3.72 -12.28 16.90
N ARG A 162 -4.70 -13.16 16.74
CA ARG A 162 -4.72 -14.48 17.42
C ARG A 162 -3.56 -15.35 16.98
N PHE A 163 -3.30 -15.43 15.68
CA PHE A 163 -2.19 -16.19 15.11
C PHE A 163 -0.82 -15.71 15.68
N ILE A 164 -0.62 -14.39 15.76
CA ILE A 164 0.61 -13.82 16.34
C ILE A 164 0.71 -14.15 17.82
N LEU A 165 -0.38 -14.01 18.59
CA LEU A 165 -0.41 -14.33 20.03
C LEU A 165 -0.07 -15.81 20.27
N GLU A 166 -0.67 -16.72 19.52
CA GLU A 166 -0.42 -18.17 19.61
C GLU A 166 1.03 -18.53 19.23
N SER A 167 1.66 -17.76 18.34
CA SER A 167 3.08 -17.93 17.99
C SER A 167 4.07 -17.44 19.06
N GLY A 168 3.59 -16.81 20.14
CA GLY A 168 4.41 -16.22 21.20
C GLY A 168 5.21 -14.98 20.77
N LYS A 169 4.93 -14.41 19.62
CA LYS A 169 5.61 -13.22 19.09
C LYS A 169 4.86 -11.92 19.48
N PRO A 170 5.58 -10.81 19.65
CA PRO A 170 4.93 -9.52 19.82
C PRO A 170 4.23 -9.08 18.54
N LEU A 171 3.10 -8.41 18.67
CA LEU A 171 2.40 -7.81 17.52
C LEU A 171 3.29 -6.73 16.89
N PRO A 172 3.55 -6.80 15.57
CA PRO A 172 4.31 -5.76 14.86
C PRO A 172 3.65 -4.39 15.00
N LYS A 173 4.44 -3.33 14.88
CA LYS A 173 3.95 -1.94 14.92
C LYS A 173 4.48 -1.15 13.73
N ASN A 174 3.66 -0.25 13.21
CA ASN A 174 4.13 0.74 12.25
C ASN A 174 4.91 1.81 12.99
N GLU A 175 6.12 2.12 12.53
CA GLU A 175 7.09 2.96 13.22
C GLU A 175 7.58 4.10 12.31
N PRO A 176 7.92 5.27 12.85
CA PRO A 176 8.66 6.28 12.09
C PRO A 176 10.09 5.80 11.83
N VAL A 177 10.75 6.37 10.81
CA VAL A 177 12.17 6.12 10.59
C VAL A 177 12.97 6.68 11.78
N PRO A 178 13.86 5.89 12.41
CA PRO A 178 14.67 6.36 13.53
C PRO A 178 15.47 7.61 13.17
N GLY A 179 15.49 8.59 14.06
CA GLY A 179 16.23 9.85 13.87
C GLY A 179 15.52 10.88 12.99
N THR A 180 14.35 10.61 12.44
CA THR A 180 13.55 11.59 11.73
C THR A 180 12.55 12.27 12.66
N ARG A 181 12.28 13.57 12.43
CA ARG A 181 11.19 14.30 13.09
C ARG A 181 9.86 14.19 12.33
N GLU A 182 9.84 13.43 11.25
CA GLU A 182 8.66 13.22 10.43
C GLU A 182 7.67 12.34 11.21
N PRO A 183 6.39 12.76 11.33
CA PRO A 183 5.39 11.98 12.06
C PRO A 183 4.95 10.72 11.30
N ASP A 184 5.37 10.58 10.04
CA ASP A 184 4.98 9.49 9.17
C ASP A 184 5.61 8.18 9.63
N ARG A 185 4.76 7.20 9.87
CA ARG A 185 5.18 5.84 10.19
C ARG A 185 5.52 5.08 8.91
N VAL A 186 6.65 5.44 8.31
CA VAL A 186 7.08 4.89 7.01
C VAL A 186 7.48 3.42 7.11
N LEU A 187 7.97 2.98 8.27
CA LEU A 187 8.25 1.56 8.52
C LEU A 187 6.96 0.84 8.88
N ARG A 188 6.28 0.29 7.89
CA ARG A 188 4.94 -0.28 7.97
C ARG A 188 4.93 -1.77 8.32
N LYS A 189 5.64 -2.16 9.39
CA LYS A 189 5.80 -3.57 9.79
C LYS A 189 4.48 -4.27 10.09
N LEU A 190 3.53 -3.58 10.72
CA LEU A 190 2.21 -4.14 10.98
C LEU A 190 1.46 -4.37 9.67
N ASP A 191 1.43 -3.35 8.79
CA ASP A 191 0.71 -3.44 7.52
C ASP A 191 1.30 -4.56 6.64
N CYS A 192 2.64 -4.63 6.54
CA CYS A 192 3.35 -5.70 5.85
C CYS A 192 2.94 -7.09 6.35
N ALA A 193 2.97 -7.29 7.66
CA ALA A 193 2.65 -8.57 8.26
C ALA A 193 1.17 -8.96 8.06
N VAL A 194 0.24 -8.00 8.23
CA VAL A 194 -1.20 -8.23 8.02
C VAL A 194 -1.49 -8.58 6.57
N VAL A 195 -0.91 -7.82 5.61
CA VAL A 195 -1.14 -8.08 4.19
C VAL A 195 -0.59 -9.44 3.78
N ASN A 196 0.66 -9.75 4.12
CA ASN A 196 1.26 -11.04 3.79
C ASN A 196 0.45 -12.20 4.37
N TRP A 197 0.16 -12.16 5.65
CA TRP A 197 -0.62 -13.22 6.31
C TRP A 197 -2.02 -13.36 5.69
N SER A 198 -2.70 -12.26 5.39
CA SER A 198 -4.03 -12.28 4.78
C SER A 198 -4.00 -12.89 3.40
N LEU A 199 -2.99 -12.55 2.57
CA LEU A 199 -2.84 -13.12 1.24
C LEU A 199 -2.52 -14.62 1.29
N ASP A 200 -1.73 -15.07 2.28
CA ASP A 200 -1.44 -16.48 2.48
C ASP A 200 -2.70 -17.27 2.89
N GLU A 201 -3.55 -16.71 3.76
CA GLU A 201 -4.83 -17.32 4.12
C GLU A 201 -5.82 -17.36 2.93
N LEU A 202 -5.85 -16.30 2.13
CA LEU A 202 -6.65 -16.25 0.89
C LEU A 202 -6.16 -17.27 -0.14
N ALA A 203 -4.85 -17.45 -0.28
CA ALA A 203 -4.26 -18.44 -1.17
C ALA A 203 -4.61 -19.87 -0.76
N LYS A 204 -4.63 -20.18 0.55
CA LYS A 204 -5.13 -21.47 1.08
C LYS A 204 -6.60 -21.71 0.76
N ALA A 205 -7.38 -20.65 0.58
CA ALA A 205 -8.78 -20.71 0.14
C ALA A 205 -8.95 -20.67 -1.39
N GLY A 206 -7.86 -20.82 -2.16
CA GLY A 206 -7.88 -20.82 -3.63
C GLY A 206 -7.85 -19.44 -4.28
N ARG A 207 -7.69 -18.36 -3.52
CA ARG A 207 -7.64 -16.98 -4.02
C ARG A 207 -6.21 -16.46 -4.03
N ASN A 208 -5.50 -16.67 -5.13
CA ASN A 208 -4.13 -16.21 -5.30
C ASN A 208 -4.10 -14.78 -5.83
N SER A 209 -3.44 -13.87 -5.12
CA SER A 209 -3.22 -12.50 -5.58
C SER A 209 -1.88 -12.39 -6.29
N GLN A 210 -1.91 -11.96 -7.55
CA GLN A 210 -0.72 -11.77 -8.39
C GLN A 210 -0.09 -10.39 -8.16
N THR A 211 -0.90 -9.42 -7.77
CA THR A 211 -0.46 -8.06 -7.42
C THR A 211 -1.24 -7.55 -6.21
N VAL A 212 -0.65 -6.57 -5.51
CA VAL A 212 -1.31 -5.78 -4.48
C VAL A 212 -1.18 -4.31 -4.88
N ARG A 213 -2.27 -3.55 -4.77
CA ARG A 213 -2.28 -2.12 -5.13
C ARG A 213 -2.86 -1.30 -4.00
N GLY A 214 -2.27 -0.14 -3.71
CA GLY A 214 -2.79 0.71 -2.64
C GLY A 214 -2.28 2.14 -2.70
N VAL A 215 -2.95 3.04 -1.98
CA VAL A 215 -2.57 4.44 -1.79
C VAL A 215 -1.69 4.57 -0.55
N PHE A 216 -0.52 5.16 -0.71
CA PHE A 216 0.34 5.57 0.39
C PHE A 216 0.21 7.08 0.59
N VAL A 217 -0.27 7.46 1.77
CA VAL A 217 -0.42 8.86 2.16
C VAL A 217 0.82 9.26 2.97
N GLU A 218 1.68 10.13 2.40
CA GLU A 218 3.00 10.45 2.94
C GLU A 218 3.34 11.93 2.73
N GLY A 219 4.20 12.45 3.59
CA GLY A 219 4.77 13.77 3.48
C GLY A 219 4.01 14.84 4.26
N LYS A 220 4.37 16.10 4.01
CA LYS A 220 3.72 17.26 4.61
C LYS A 220 2.46 17.64 3.84
N LEU A 221 1.58 18.40 4.47
CA LEU A 221 0.46 19.03 3.79
C LEU A 221 0.95 19.90 2.62
N ALA A 222 0.29 19.81 1.46
CA ALA A 222 0.60 20.62 0.30
C ALA A 222 0.31 22.11 0.55
N TYR A 223 -0.64 22.41 1.41
CA TYR A 223 -0.99 23.77 1.86
C TYR A 223 -1.59 23.68 3.27
N PRO A 224 -1.52 24.79 4.04
CA PRO A 224 -2.09 24.83 5.40
C PRO A 224 -3.56 24.43 5.42
N GLU A 225 -3.98 23.66 6.43
CA GLU A 225 -5.34 23.19 6.66
C GLU A 225 -5.94 22.31 5.54
N GLY A 226 -5.13 21.94 4.54
CA GLY A 226 -5.54 21.03 3.46
C GLY A 226 -5.58 19.56 3.90
N GLY A 227 -6.07 18.69 2.99
CA GLY A 227 -6.04 17.23 3.16
C GLY A 227 -5.12 16.53 2.16
N ILE A 228 -4.46 17.29 1.27
CA ILE A 228 -3.57 16.75 0.24
C ILE A 228 -2.15 16.73 0.77
N MET A 229 -1.50 15.57 0.71
CA MET A 229 -0.12 15.41 1.13
C MET A 229 0.82 15.44 -0.07
N LEU A 230 2.01 16.05 0.10
CA LEU A 230 2.97 16.28 -0.98
C LEU A 230 3.54 15.01 -1.62
N LYS A 231 3.61 13.93 -0.87
CA LYS A 231 4.22 12.67 -1.30
C LYS A 231 3.20 11.52 -1.45
N SER A 232 1.89 11.82 -1.43
CA SER A 232 0.87 10.78 -1.65
C SER A 232 1.01 10.18 -3.04
N HIS A 233 0.93 8.86 -3.11
CA HIS A 233 1.11 8.13 -4.35
C HIS A 233 0.40 6.77 -4.30
N ILE A 234 0.24 6.14 -5.46
CA ILE A 234 -0.20 4.75 -5.56
C ILE A 234 1.02 3.87 -5.80
N GLN A 235 1.09 2.76 -5.08
CA GLN A 235 2.06 1.70 -5.33
C GLN A 235 1.39 0.40 -5.76
N ILE A 236 2.12 -0.37 -6.56
CA ILE A 236 1.80 -1.72 -6.96
C ILE A 236 2.95 -2.62 -6.50
N ALA A 237 2.65 -3.63 -5.70
CA ALA A 237 3.58 -4.72 -5.39
C ALA A 237 3.25 -5.92 -6.29
N VAL A 238 4.15 -6.24 -7.21
CA VAL A 238 4.01 -7.38 -8.13
C VAL A 238 4.57 -8.63 -7.45
N ARG A 239 3.72 -9.61 -7.21
CA ARG A 239 4.06 -10.90 -6.58
C ARG A 239 4.31 -12.00 -7.61
N ASP A 240 3.68 -11.89 -8.77
CA ASP A 240 3.86 -12.80 -9.91
C ASP A 240 4.54 -12.06 -11.06
N HIS A 241 5.76 -12.45 -11.37
CA HIS A 241 6.57 -11.84 -12.43
C HIS A 241 5.87 -11.78 -13.80
N ARG A 242 4.95 -12.71 -14.07
CA ARG A 242 4.17 -12.73 -15.33
C ARG A 242 3.26 -11.51 -15.49
N CYS A 243 3.03 -10.77 -14.43
CA CYS A 243 2.31 -9.50 -14.46
C CYS A 243 3.14 -8.35 -15.06
N ILE A 244 4.47 -8.47 -15.13
CA ILE A 244 5.35 -7.52 -15.81
C ILE A 244 5.42 -7.92 -17.26
N ILE A 245 4.69 -7.20 -18.13
CA ILE A 245 4.59 -7.50 -19.55
C ILE A 245 5.85 -7.09 -20.31
N GLY A 246 6.54 -6.08 -19.84
CA GLY A 246 7.79 -5.60 -20.42
C GLY A 246 8.32 -4.39 -19.67
N CYS A 247 9.61 -4.13 -19.81
CA CYS A 247 10.30 -3.01 -19.22
C CYS A 247 10.79 -2.02 -20.27
N PHE A 248 10.94 -0.76 -19.89
CA PHE A 248 11.45 0.28 -20.77
C PHE A 248 12.27 1.32 -20.00
N ARG A 249 13.12 2.05 -20.71
CA ARG A 249 13.84 3.21 -20.16
C ARG A 249 12.94 4.44 -20.31
N PRO A 250 12.52 5.06 -19.20
CA PRO A 250 11.76 6.31 -19.25
C PRO A 250 12.60 7.46 -19.82
N ASN A 251 11.94 8.41 -20.48
CA ASN A 251 12.61 9.62 -20.93
C ASN A 251 13.04 10.44 -19.68
N PRO A 252 14.33 10.84 -19.55
CA PRO A 252 14.80 11.63 -18.43
C PRO A 252 14.01 12.92 -18.18
N SER A 253 13.52 13.59 -19.21
CA SER A 253 12.69 14.79 -19.07
C SER A 253 11.35 14.55 -18.37
N SER A 254 10.92 13.29 -18.20
CA SER A 254 9.67 12.96 -17.50
C SER A 254 9.82 12.91 -15.97
N TYR A 255 11.05 12.94 -15.44
CA TYR A 255 11.30 12.80 -14.00
C TYR A 255 12.49 13.63 -13.46
N LEU A 256 13.30 14.25 -14.33
CA LEU A 256 14.36 15.18 -13.92
C LEU A 256 13.84 16.62 -13.98
N VAL A 257 12.75 16.90 -13.27
CA VAL A 257 12.17 18.25 -13.21
C VAL A 257 12.76 18.97 -12.01
N GLY A 258 13.67 19.92 -12.24
CA GLY A 258 14.13 20.89 -11.22
C GLY A 258 15.31 20.44 -10.36
N ASP A 259 16.29 19.75 -10.92
CA ASP A 259 17.65 19.67 -10.34
C ASP A 259 18.48 20.88 -10.73
#